data_edbb797184c6c8da0ca909fb8df1caab
#
_entry.id   edbb797184c6c8da0ca909fb8df1caab
#
_cell.length_a   1.000
_cell.length_b   1.000
_cell.length_c   1.000
_cell.angle_alpha   90.00
_cell.angle_beta   90.00
_cell.angle_gamma   90.00
#
_symmetry.space_group_name_H-M   'P 1'
#
loop_
_entity.id
_entity.type
_entity.pdbx_description
1 polymer ?
#
loop_
_entity_poly.entity_id
_entity_poly.type
_entity_poly.pdbx_seq_one_letter_code
_entity_poly.pdbx_strand_id
1 'polypeptide(L)'
;MIVKKFSASRKELALPPNFFLLDVEFPYILQKYQEKGEYLSLRFSKYEGIDTISNFIGKVKWVWIDTYEDFDLDPKTVSILKNFSLCLVSPSRWGKKDKVEYYMDKFKSVNLKIDAVMIEA
;
A
#
# COMPACT_ATOMS: atom_id res chain seq x y z
N MET A 1 7.02 8.92 -5.77
CA MET A 1 8.09 7.94 -5.51
C MET A 1 7.82 6.66 -6.27
N ILE A 2 8.83 6.10 -6.88
CA ILE A 2 8.76 4.82 -7.56
C ILE A 2 9.33 3.75 -6.63
N VAL A 3 8.63 2.63 -6.48
CA VAL A 3 9.02 1.57 -5.58
C VAL A 3 9.34 0.30 -6.38
N LYS A 4 10.45 -0.32 -6.06
CA LYS A 4 10.81 -1.64 -6.57
C LYS A 4 10.52 -2.68 -5.50
N LYS A 5 9.96 -3.80 -5.91
CA LYS A 5 9.69 -4.88 -4.98
C LYS A 5 10.99 -5.56 -4.55
N PHE A 6 11.13 -5.77 -3.25
CA PHE A 6 12.11 -6.68 -2.70
C PHE A 6 11.47 -7.41 -1.54
N SER A 7 11.90 -8.63 -1.30
CA SER A 7 11.32 -9.43 -0.23
C SER A 7 11.65 -8.84 1.14
N ALA A 8 10.69 -8.93 2.06
CA ALA A 8 10.93 -8.57 3.44
C ALA A 8 12.04 -9.45 4.00
N SER A 9 13.20 -8.87 4.22
CA SER A 9 14.33 -9.60 4.73
C SER A 9 14.11 -9.92 6.21
N ARG A 10 14.54 -11.10 6.61
CA ARG A 10 14.59 -11.46 8.03
C ARG A 10 15.72 -10.77 8.76
N LYS A 11 16.64 -10.20 8.03
CA LYS A 11 17.73 -9.42 8.59
C LYS A 11 17.26 -8.01 8.83
N GLU A 12 17.67 -7.46 9.96
CA GLU A 12 17.45 -6.06 10.19
C GLU A 12 18.44 -5.26 9.37
N LEU A 13 17.91 -4.58 8.36
CA LEU A 13 18.71 -3.72 7.51
C LEU A 13 18.54 -2.28 7.95
N ALA A 14 19.62 -1.53 7.84
CA ALA A 14 19.52 -0.08 7.94
C ALA A 14 18.80 0.42 6.68
N LEU A 15 17.51 0.75 6.82
CA LEU A 15 16.70 1.17 5.69
C LEU A 15 16.87 2.66 5.44
N PRO A 16 17.10 3.08 4.19
CA PRO A 16 17.12 4.50 3.85
C PRO A 16 15.74 5.13 4.04
N PRO A 17 15.66 6.47 4.16
CA PRO A 17 14.39 7.17 4.17
C PRO A 17 13.55 6.83 2.94
N ASN A 18 12.23 6.84 3.08
CA ASN A 18 11.27 6.56 2.01
C ASN A 18 11.26 5.11 1.53
N PHE A 19 11.73 4.20 2.36
CA PHE A 19 11.60 2.78 2.11
C PHE A 19 10.50 2.19 2.95
N PHE A 20 9.92 1.08 2.47
CA PHE A 20 9.04 0.25 3.28
C PHE A 20 9.16 -1.22 2.85
N LEU A 21 8.84 -2.12 3.77
CA LEU A 21 8.90 -3.55 3.53
C LEU A 21 7.58 -4.03 2.92
N LEU A 22 7.68 -4.89 1.92
CA LEU A 22 6.53 -5.49 1.26
C LEU A 22 6.30 -6.91 1.76
N ASP A 23 5.05 -7.36 1.62
CA ASP A 23 4.66 -8.74 1.92
C ASP A 23 5.07 -9.17 3.33
N VAL A 24 5.00 -8.25 4.26
CA VAL A 24 5.33 -8.52 5.66
C VAL A 24 4.14 -9.21 6.31
N GLU A 25 4.42 -10.31 7.00
CA GLU A 25 3.41 -11.09 7.69
C GLU A 25 2.87 -10.37 8.93
N PHE A 26 1.59 -10.57 9.24
CA PHE A 26 0.97 -9.95 10.41
C PHE A 26 1.69 -10.22 11.72
N PRO A 27 2.20 -11.43 12.01
CA PRO A 27 2.96 -11.62 13.24
C PRO A 27 4.14 -10.67 13.37
N TYR A 28 4.84 -10.41 12.28
CA TYR A 28 5.94 -9.45 12.28
C TYR A 28 5.43 -8.02 12.50
N ILE A 29 4.34 -7.64 11.82
CA ILE A 29 3.74 -6.31 11.96
C ILE A 29 3.30 -6.08 13.40
N LEU A 30 2.63 -7.05 14.01
CA LEU A 30 2.16 -6.95 15.39
C LEU A 30 3.30 -6.81 16.39
N GLN A 31 4.45 -7.41 16.10
CA GLN A 31 5.62 -7.31 16.97
C GLN A 31 6.42 -6.02 16.79
N LYS A 32 6.42 -5.48 15.57
CA LYS A 32 7.38 -4.44 15.18
C LYS A 32 6.77 -3.08 14.86
N TYR A 33 5.44 -2.92 14.86
CA TYR A 33 4.84 -1.65 14.44
C TYR A 33 5.26 -0.47 15.32
N GLN A 34 5.54 -0.70 16.59
CA GLN A 34 5.98 0.37 17.49
C GLN A 34 7.36 0.92 17.14
N GLU A 35 8.25 0.05 16.67
CA GLU A 35 9.61 0.42 16.32
C GLU A 35 9.80 0.79 14.86
N LYS A 36 9.06 0.11 13.97
CA LYS A 36 9.29 0.15 12.52
C LYS A 36 8.05 0.49 11.72
N GLY A 37 7.05 1.10 12.35
CA GLY A 37 5.81 1.45 11.65
C GLY A 37 6.02 2.27 10.39
N GLU A 38 7.04 3.12 10.34
CA GLU A 38 7.37 3.91 9.16
C GLU A 38 7.80 3.06 7.96
N TYR A 39 8.29 1.87 8.20
CA TYR A 39 8.82 0.97 7.16
C TYR A 39 7.91 -0.20 6.87
N LEU A 40 6.80 -0.32 7.56
CA LEU A 40 5.85 -1.40 7.34
C LEU A 40 4.74 -0.96 6.40
N SER A 41 4.20 -1.91 5.67
CA SER A 41 3.04 -1.69 4.81
C SER A 41 2.00 -2.77 5.02
N LEU A 42 0.74 -2.36 4.86
CA LEU A 42 -0.39 -3.28 4.83
C LEU A 42 -0.87 -3.38 3.38
N ARG A 43 -1.55 -4.47 3.06
CA ARG A 43 -2.11 -4.66 1.73
C ARG A 43 -3.58 -4.31 1.71
N PHE A 44 -4.00 -3.65 0.65
CA PHE A 44 -5.40 -3.45 0.31
C PHE A 44 -5.65 -3.92 -1.10
N SER A 45 -6.69 -4.70 -1.31
CA SER A 45 -7.13 -5.18 -2.62
C SER A 45 -8.61 -5.55 -2.54
N LYS A 46 -9.14 -6.02 -3.64
CA LYS A 46 -10.50 -6.58 -3.66
C LYS A 46 -10.68 -7.70 -2.62
N TYR A 47 -9.62 -8.43 -2.34
CA TYR A 47 -9.67 -9.61 -1.47
C TYR A 47 -9.20 -9.35 -0.04
N GLU A 48 -8.62 -8.19 0.23
CA GLU A 48 -8.06 -7.84 1.52
C GLU A 48 -8.78 -6.60 2.04
N GLY A 49 -9.63 -6.81 3.05
CA GLY A 49 -10.58 -5.80 3.48
C GLY A 49 -9.99 -4.61 4.21
N ILE A 50 -10.73 -3.50 4.18
CA ILE A 50 -10.31 -2.25 4.82
C ILE A 50 -10.39 -2.32 6.34
N ASP A 51 -11.19 -3.20 6.90
CA ASP A 51 -11.37 -3.26 8.35
C ASP A 51 -10.09 -3.66 9.09
N THR A 52 -9.32 -4.58 8.52
CA THR A 52 -8.02 -4.93 9.09
C THR A 52 -7.07 -3.73 9.09
N ILE A 53 -7.07 -2.98 8.01
CA ILE A 53 -6.22 -1.80 7.85
C ILE A 53 -6.57 -0.73 8.88
N SER A 54 -7.86 -0.56 9.17
CA SER A 54 -8.32 0.44 10.13
C SER A 54 -7.71 0.27 11.53
N ASN A 55 -7.36 -0.96 11.90
CA ASN A 55 -6.74 -1.24 13.20
C ASN A 55 -5.32 -0.70 13.31
N PHE A 56 -4.71 -0.31 12.21
CA PHE A 56 -3.32 0.13 12.18
C PHE A 56 -3.15 1.63 11.89
N ILE A 57 -4.23 2.40 11.94
CA ILE A 57 -4.15 3.86 11.81
C ILE A 57 -3.23 4.41 12.90
N GLY A 58 -2.22 5.18 12.49
CA GLY A 58 -1.23 5.74 13.40
C GLY A 58 -0.13 4.77 13.83
N LYS A 59 -0.18 3.53 13.37
CA LYS A 59 0.77 2.47 13.74
C LYS A 59 1.67 2.05 12.58
N VAL A 60 1.10 1.97 11.38
CA VAL A 60 1.81 1.61 10.16
C VAL A 60 1.64 2.75 9.17
N LYS A 61 2.72 3.13 8.49
CA LYS A 61 2.69 4.28 7.60
C LYS A 61 2.07 3.98 6.25
N TRP A 62 2.39 2.83 5.66
CA TRP A 62 2.10 2.57 4.27
C TRP A 62 0.96 1.58 4.06
N VAL A 63 0.16 1.83 3.03
CA VAL A 63 -0.77 0.85 2.46
C VAL A 63 -0.38 0.60 1.01
N TRP A 64 -0.18 -0.66 0.70
CA TRP A 64 0.11 -1.18 -0.63
C TRP A 64 -1.20 -1.57 -1.29
N ILE A 65 -1.55 -0.88 -2.37
CA ILE A 65 -2.83 -1.07 -3.05
C ILE A 65 -2.60 -1.90 -4.30
N ASP A 66 -3.13 -3.12 -4.29
CA ASP A 66 -3.01 -4.04 -5.40
C ASP A 66 -4.12 -3.78 -6.42
N THR A 67 -3.76 -3.82 -7.70
CA THR A 67 -4.67 -3.58 -8.81
C THR A 67 -4.90 -4.82 -9.66
N TYR A 68 -4.65 -6.00 -9.10
CA TYR A 68 -4.91 -7.26 -9.81
C TYR A 68 -6.36 -7.34 -10.26
N GLU A 69 -7.29 -6.99 -9.39
CA GLU A 69 -8.70 -6.81 -9.73
C GLU A 69 -9.19 -5.47 -9.20
N ASP A 70 -10.25 -4.95 -9.83
CA ASP A 70 -10.84 -3.68 -9.43
C ASP A 70 -11.49 -3.79 -8.04
N PHE A 71 -11.55 -2.68 -7.35
CA PHE A 71 -12.11 -2.58 -6.01
C PHE A 71 -12.90 -1.29 -5.87
N ASP A 72 -13.78 -1.24 -4.88
CA ASP A 72 -14.58 -0.05 -4.60
C ASP A 72 -13.85 0.90 -3.66
N LEU A 73 -14.01 2.19 -3.91
CA LEU A 73 -13.56 3.25 -3.01
C LEU A 73 -14.77 3.94 -2.41
N ASP A 74 -15.47 3.23 -1.53
CA ASP A 74 -16.61 3.79 -0.82
C ASP A 74 -16.16 4.83 0.23
N PRO A 75 -17.07 5.64 0.80
CA PRO A 75 -16.69 6.68 1.74
C PRO A 75 -15.92 6.16 2.97
N LYS A 76 -16.28 4.99 3.46
CA LYS A 76 -15.57 4.37 4.60
C LYS A 76 -14.13 4.03 4.24
N THR A 77 -13.94 3.37 3.11
CA THR A 77 -12.61 3.01 2.61
C THR A 77 -11.74 4.24 2.40
N VAL A 78 -12.28 5.26 1.73
CA VAL A 78 -11.57 6.51 1.48
C VAL A 78 -11.15 7.17 2.80
N SER A 79 -12.05 7.24 3.76
CA SER A 79 -11.77 7.85 5.07
C SER A 79 -10.62 7.14 5.79
N ILE A 80 -10.59 5.82 5.74
CA ILE A 80 -9.54 5.03 6.38
C ILE A 80 -8.21 5.20 5.65
N LEU A 81 -8.21 5.10 4.32
CA LEU A 81 -6.98 5.21 3.52
C LEU A 81 -6.32 6.59 3.62
N LYS A 82 -7.07 7.64 3.90
CA LYS A 82 -6.51 8.99 4.10
C LYS A 82 -5.51 9.08 5.25
N ASN A 83 -5.51 8.12 6.14
CA ASN A 83 -4.59 8.09 7.28
C ASN A 83 -3.23 7.48 6.96
N PHE A 84 -3.01 7.06 5.72
CA PHE A 84 -1.82 6.34 5.32
C PHE A 84 -1.14 7.00 4.13
N SER A 85 0.14 6.69 3.97
CA SER A 85 0.83 6.90 2.69
C SER A 85 0.46 5.75 1.76
N LEU A 86 0.09 6.05 0.52
CA LEU A 86 -0.46 5.06 -0.39
C LEU A 86 0.54 4.75 -1.51
N CYS A 87 0.81 3.48 -1.72
CA CYS A 87 1.57 2.99 -2.85
C CYS A 87 0.64 2.18 -3.76
N LEU A 88 0.48 2.64 -4.98
CA LEU A 88 -0.35 1.97 -5.98
C LEU A 88 0.50 1.03 -6.81
N VAL A 89 0.09 -0.22 -6.91
CA VAL A 89 0.68 -1.15 -7.86
C VAL A 89 0.14 -0.78 -9.24
N SER A 90 1.03 -0.48 -10.18
CA SER A 90 0.60 -0.16 -11.53
C SER A 90 -0.12 -1.36 -12.16
N PRO A 91 -1.31 -1.15 -12.76
CA PRO A 91 -2.01 -2.25 -13.42
C PRO A 91 -1.24 -2.83 -14.61
N SER A 92 -0.24 -2.13 -15.11
CA SER A 92 0.66 -2.67 -16.14
C SER A 92 1.37 -3.95 -15.70
N ARG A 93 1.61 -4.11 -14.39
CA ARG A 93 2.17 -5.33 -13.81
C ARG A 93 1.33 -6.57 -14.13
N TRP A 94 0.03 -6.39 -14.27
CA TRP A 94 -0.92 -7.45 -14.54
C TRP A 94 -1.36 -7.50 -16.00
N GLY A 95 -0.58 -6.86 -16.90
CA GLY A 95 -0.91 -6.79 -18.31
C GLY A 95 -2.08 -5.86 -18.64
N LYS A 96 -2.42 -4.95 -17.73
CA LYS A 96 -3.58 -4.06 -17.87
C LYS A 96 -3.14 -2.60 -18.04
N LYS A 97 -2.24 -2.34 -18.99
CA LYS A 97 -1.71 -0.99 -19.24
C LYS A 97 -2.80 0.03 -19.55
N ASP A 98 -3.87 -0.40 -20.18
CA ASP A 98 -5.03 0.42 -20.51
C ASP A 98 -5.81 0.88 -19.27
N LYS A 99 -5.56 0.30 -18.11
CA LYS A 99 -6.24 0.65 -16.88
C LYS A 99 -5.49 1.65 -16.00
N VAL A 100 -4.27 2.04 -16.37
CA VAL A 100 -3.46 2.97 -15.56
C VAL A 100 -4.22 4.27 -15.34
N GLU A 101 -4.71 4.88 -16.42
CA GLU A 101 -5.45 6.14 -16.33
C GLU A 101 -6.76 5.98 -15.55
N TYR A 102 -7.43 4.86 -15.73
CA TYR A 102 -8.65 4.53 -14.98
C TYR A 102 -8.42 4.60 -13.48
N TYR A 103 -7.36 3.97 -12.99
CA TYR A 103 -7.06 3.97 -11.55
C TYR A 103 -6.63 5.34 -11.06
N MET A 104 -5.81 6.06 -11.83
CA MET A 104 -5.41 7.41 -11.46
C MET A 104 -6.64 8.32 -11.31
N ASP A 105 -7.56 8.26 -12.26
CA ASP A 105 -8.81 9.03 -12.20
C ASP A 105 -9.68 8.60 -11.02
N LYS A 106 -9.73 7.31 -10.74
CA LYS A 106 -10.50 6.76 -9.62
C LYS A 106 -10.05 7.34 -8.29
N PHE A 107 -8.75 7.36 -8.03
CA PHE A 107 -8.20 7.94 -6.79
C PHE A 107 -8.39 9.45 -6.75
N LYS A 108 -8.18 10.12 -7.86
CA LYS A 108 -8.36 11.56 -7.95
C LYS A 108 -9.80 11.98 -7.69
N SER A 109 -10.77 11.21 -8.18
CA SER A 109 -12.19 11.53 -8.01
C SER A 109 -12.65 11.54 -6.55
N VAL A 110 -11.95 10.83 -5.67
CA VAL A 110 -12.25 10.78 -4.23
C VAL A 110 -11.21 11.54 -3.40
N ASN A 111 -10.36 12.33 -4.03
CA ASN A 111 -9.31 13.13 -3.37
C ASN A 111 -8.33 12.29 -2.55
N LEU A 112 -8.02 11.09 -2.99
CA LEU A 112 -6.96 10.30 -2.41
C LEU A 112 -5.66 10.53 -3.16
N LYS A 113 -4.65 10.98 -2.43
CA LYS A 113 -3.31 11.19 -2.98
C LYS A 113 -2.56 9.87 -3.03
N ILE A 114 -1.97 9.58 -4.19
CA ILE A 114 -1.04 8.46 -4.33
C ILE A 114 0.37 8.98 -4.09
N ASP A 115 1.03 8.43 -3.08
CA ASP A 115 2.36 8.87 -2.66
C ASP A 115 3.48 8.16 -3.41
N ALA A 116 3.22 6.94 -3.88
CA ALA A 116 4.20 6.14 -4.60
C ALA A 116 3.51 5.21 -5.58
N VAL A 117 4.21 4.84 -6.64
CA VAL A 117 3.72 3.88 -7.63
C VAL A 117 4.77 2.79 -7.81
N MET A 118 4.32 1.54 -7.73
CA MET A 118 5.17 0.41 -8.05
C MET A 118 5.02 0.08 -9.52
N ILE A 119 6.11 0.13 -10.22
CA ILE A 119 6.18 -0.26 -11.63
C ILE A 119 6.95 -1.58 -11.76
N GLU A 120 6.84 -2.20 -12.92
CA GLU A 120 7.64 -3.38 -13.20
C GLU A 120 9.13 -3.04 -13.18
N ALA A 121 9.87 -3.92 -12.58
CA ALA A 121 11.33 -3.81 -12.58
C ALA A 121 11.91 -4.30 -13.90
#